data_fdd0d7391ac2702908330c9e9916ec20
#
_entry.id   fdd0d7391ac2702908330c9e9916ec20
#
_cell.length_a   1.000
_cell.length_b   1.000
_cell.length_c   1.000
_cell.angle_alpha   90.00
_cell.angle_beta   90.00
_cell.angle_gamma   90.00
#
_symmetry.space_group_name_H-M   'P 1'
#
loop_
_entity.id
_entity.type
_entity.pdbx_description
1 polymer ?
#
loop_
_entity_poly.entity_id
_entity_poly.type
_entity_poly.pdbx_seq_one_letter_code
_entity_poly.pdbx_strand_id
1 'polypeptide(L)'
;MDLDVYRRRMSSEEINALPLVHYEGPITLIRTTGELAKAIEDIGQDPVLGFDTETRPTFRKGRVNPPALIQLATAGHVYLIQLSWLPLGQALTSVFANPHQIKAGVGIGEDMRELAKLYPFTPAGHVDLGRIAYQHKIWSRGLRPLTANFFRQRISKGSQCSNWSLRDLSEKQMVYAATDAWIGRRLFMKMRDLGLVDTLAQEP
;
A
#
# COMPACT_ATOMS: atom_id res chain seq x y z
N MET A 1 1.78 5.13 -27.18
CA MET A 1 0.52 4.92 -26.40
C MET A 1 0.04 6.29 -25.93
N ASP A 2 -1.23 6.60 -26.09
CA ASP A 2 -1.77 7.91 -25.66
C ASP A 2 -1.98 7.93 -24.14
N LEU A 3 -1.13 8.68 -23.44
CA LEU A 3 -1.20 8.86 -21.99
C LEU A 3 -2.20 9.95 -21.56
N ASP A 4 -2.76 10.71 -22.48
CA ASP A 4 -3.64 11.84 -22.16
C ASP A 4 -4.93 11.39 -21.46
N VAL A 5 -5.36 10.15 -21.73
CA VAL A 5 -6.50 9.53 -21.03
C VAL A 5 -6.29 9.47 -19.50
N TYR A 6 -5.04 9.27 -19.05
CA TYR A 6 -4.69 9.15 -17.62
C TYR A 6 -4.33 10.50 -16.97
N ARG A 7 -4.08 11.54 -17.79
CA ARG A 7 -3.71 12.88 -17.31
C ARG A 7 -4.89 13.72 -16.86
N ARG A 8 -6.11 13.33 -17.26
CA ARG A 8 -7.32 14.06 -16.90
C ARG A 8 -7.51 14.08 -15.37
N ARG A 9 -7.77 15.25 -14.81
CA ARG A 9 -8.24 15.40 -13.43
C ARG A 9 -9.74 15.06 -13.37
N MET A 10 -10.10 14.08 -12.55
CA MET A 10 -11.50 13.77 -12.26
C MET A 10 -11.95 14.53 -11.00
N SER A 11 -13.17 15.05 -10.99
CA SER A 11 -13.79 15.66 -9.81
C SER A 11 -14.16 14.58 -8.78
N SER A 12 -14.45 15.01 -7.55
CA SER A 12 -14.92 14.10 -6.51
C SER A 12 -16.26 13.43 -6.88
N GLU A 13 -17.14 14.17 -7.55
CA GLU A 13 -18.45 13.70 -8.03
C GLU A 13 -18.27 12.63 -9.12
N GLU A 14 -17.39 12.88 -10.10
CA GLU A 14 -17.06 11.91 -11.14
C GLU A 14 -16.49 10.62 -10.54
N ILE A 15 -15.57 10.73 -9.56
CA ILE A 15 -15.01 9.56 -8.89
C ILE A 15 -16.09 8.81 -8.09
N ASN A 16 -17.00 9.53 -7.41
CA ASN A 16 -18.06 8.92 -6.63
C ASN A 16 -19.10 8.18 -7.49
N ALA A 17 -19.26 8.56 -8.75
CA ALA A 17 -20.15 7.88 -9.70
C ALA A 17 -19.55 6.57 -10.27
N LEU A 18 -18.25 6.31 -10.09
CA LEU A 18 -17.60 5.10 -10.58
C LEU A 18 -18.00 3.86 -9.76
N PRO A 19 -17.98 2.67 -10.37
CA PRO A 19 -18.18 1.40 -9.65
C PRO A 19 -17.19 1.25 -8.49
N LEU A 20 -17.72 0.83 -7.34
CA LEU A 20 -16.91 0.49 -6.17
C LEU A 20 -16.17 -0.84 -6.42
N VAL A 21 -14.89 -0.87 -6.12
CA VAL A 21 -14.07 -2.09 -6.12
C VAL A 21 -13.47 -2.31 -4.73
N HIS A 22 -13.35 -3.55 -4.34
CA HIS A 22 -12.64 -4.00 -3.15
C HIS A 22 -11.94 -5.33 -3.42
N TYR A 23 -11.02 -5.69 -2.55
CA TYR A 23 -10.34 -6.96 -2.61
C TYR A 23 -11.28 -8.08 -2.15
N GLU A 24 -11.39 -9.15 -2.95
CA GLU A 24 -12.26 -10.31 -2.71
C GLU A 24 -11.46 -11.61 -2.48
N GLY A 25 -10.15 -11.52 -2.57
CA GLY A 25 -9.26 -12.67 -2.35
C GLY A 25 -9.00 -12.95 -0.87
N PRO A 26 -8.12 -13.93 -0.59
CA PRO A 26 -7.79 -14.32 0.78
C PRO A 26 -7.02 -13.22 1.53
N ILE A 27 -7.43 -12.96 2.77
CA ILE A 27 -6.80 -12.02 3.70
C ILE A 27 -6.34 -12.79 4.93
N THR A 28 -5.07 -12.67 5.30
CA THR A 28 -4.56 -13.23 6.55
C THR A 28 -4.16 -12.11 7.50
N LEU A 29 -4.78 -12.09 8.68
CA LEU A 29 -4.40 -11.20 9.78
C LEU A 29 -3.31 -11.87 10.62
N ILE A 30 -2.14 -11.23 10.70
CA ILE A 30 -0.93 -11.75 11.35
C ILE A 30 -0.73 -11.05 12.70
N ARG A 31 -0.64 -11.84 13.76
CA ARG A 31 -0.47 -11.38 15.16
C ARG A 31 0.64 -12.09 15.89
N THR A 32 1.19 -13.17 15.31
CA THR A 32 2.21 -14.03 15.94
C THR A 32 3.41 -14.23 15.03
N THR A 33 4.56 -14.53 15.62
CA THR A 33 5.78 -14.86 14.87
C THR A 33 5.64 -16.10 14.00
N GLY A 34 4.86 -17.09 14.43
CA GLY A 34 4.60 -18.32 13.66
C GLY A 34 3.76 -18.06 12.41
N GLU A 35 2.73 -17.19 12.51
CA GLU A 35 1.95 -16.74 11.34
C GLU A 35 2.81 -15.93 10.39
N LEU A 36 3.66 -15.01 10.93
CA LEU A 36 4.56 -14.22 10.12
C LEU A 36 5.58 -15.09 9.37
N ALA A 37 6.16 -16.09 10.00
CA ALA A 37 7.14 -16.98 9.35
C ALA A 37 6.55 -17.64 8.10
N LYS A 38 5.30 -18.16 8.20
CA LYS A 38 4.59 -18.74 7.05
C LYS A 38 4.30 -17.69 5.95
N ALA A 39 3.90 -16.49 6.35
CA ALA A 39 3.60 -15.43 5.40
C ALA A 39 4.86 -14.93 4.66
N ILE A 40 6.00 -14.87 5.34
CA ILE A 40 7.29 -14.43 4.75
C ILE A 40 7.74 -15.37 3.63
N GLU A 41 7.43 -16.67 3.71
CA GLU A 41 7.73 -17.62 2.64
C GLU A 41 6.99 -17.26 1.35
N ASP A 42 5.68 -16.97 1.42
CA ASP A 42 4.88 -16.55 0.26
C ASP A 42 5.25 -15.13 -0.20
N ILE A 43 5.37 -14.18 0.73
CA ILE A 43 5.78 -12.81 0.44
C ILE A 43 7.13 -12.78 -0.29
N GLY A 44 8.07 -13.64 0.11
CA GLY A 44 9.40 -13.73 -0.49
C GLY A 44 9.41 -14.25 -1.93
N GLN A 45 8.38 -14.95 -2.37
CA GLN A 45 8.27 -15.48 -3.74
C GLN A 45 7.75 -14.43 -4.74
N ASP A 46 7.04 -13.40 -4.29
CA ASP A 46 6.48 -12.39 -5.20
C ASP A 46 7.48 -11.23 -5.40
N PRO A 47 7.92 -10.97 -6.63
CA PRO A 47 8.85 -9.87 -6.90
C PRO A 47 8.24 -8.48 -6.73
N VAL A 48 6.91 -8.38 -6.68
CA VAL A 48 6.18 -7.11 -6.58
C VAL A 48 5.10 -7.19 -5.51
N LEU A 49 5.28 -6.46 -4.44
CA LEU A 49 4.30 -6.33 -3.37
C LEU A 49 3.54 -5.00 -3.50
N GLY A 50 2.23 -5.03 -3.28
CA GLY A 50 1.49 -3.85 -2.89
C GLY A 50 1.73 -3.54 -1.42
N PHE A 51 1.87 -2.28 -1.06
CA PHE A 51 2.20 -1.87 0.30
C PHE A 51 1.39 -0.65 0.72
N ASP A 52 0.93 -0.67 1.95
CA ASP A 52 0.37 0.49 2.64
C ASP A 52 0.55 0.33 4.16
N THR A 53 0.31 1.39 4.94
CA THR A 53 0.25 1.34 6.40
C THR A 53 -0.97 2.10 6.92
N GLU A 54 -1.45 1.69 8.10
CA GLU A 54 -2.50 2.41 8.80
C GLU A 54 -2.05 2.80 10.20
N THR A 55 -2.43 4.01 10.60
CA THR A 55 -2.12 4.56 11.92
C THR A 55 -3.38 4.76 12.74
N ARG A 56 -3.26 4.71 14.05
CA ARG A 56 -4.34 5.16 14.91
C ARG A 56 -4.59 6.65 14.66
N PRO A 57 -5.84 7.08 14.42
CA PRO A 57 -6.14 8.50 14.22
C PRO A 57 -5.75 9.33 15.44
N THR A 58 -5.29 10.54 15.20
CA THR A 58 -4.99 11.52 16.25
C THR A 58 -5.88 12.74 16.08
N PHE A 59 -6.43 13.22 17.18
CA PHE A 59 -7.23 14.44 17.22
C PHE A 59 -6.44 15.63 17.81
N ARG A 60 -5.14 15.42 18.09
CA ARG A 60 -4.25 16.47 18.64
C ARG A 60 -3.33 16.97 17.55
N LYS A 61 -3.39 18.28 17.26
CA LYS A 61 -2.54 18.95 16.28
C LYS A 61 -1.05 18.71 16.59
N GLY A 62 -0.27 18.33 15.57
CA GLY A 62 1.18 18.10 15.67
C GLY A 62 1.58 16.75 16.29
N ARG A 63 0.63 15.86 16.60
CA ARG A 63 0.93 14.50 17.07
C ARG A 63 0.67 13.50 15.96
N VAL A 64 1.67 12.71 15.63
CA VAL A 64 1.57 11.58 14.70
C VAL A 64 1.68 10.30 15.52
N ASN A 65 0.76 9.36 15.32
CA ASN A 65 0.88 8.03 15.91
C ASN A 65 1.75 7.14 14.99
N PRO A 66 2.51 6.21 15.55
CA PRO A 66 3.27 5.26 14.73
C PRO A 66 2.31 4.35 13.93
N PRO A 67 2.79 3.71 12.86
CA PRO A 67 2.04 2.67 12.16
C PRO A 67 1.54 1.58 13.12
N ALA A 68 0.28 1.21 12.99
CA ALA A 68 -0.39 0.19 13.80
C ALA A 68 -0.66 -1.08 12.99
N LEU A 69 -0.78 -0.95 11.67
CA LEU A 69 -1.02 -2.03 10.73
C LEU A 69 -0.13 -1.86 9.50
N ILE A 70 0.48 -2.94 9.03
CA ILE A 70 1.16 -3.04 7.74
C ILE A 70 0.33 -3.91 6.82
N GLN A 71 0.19 -3.50 5.56
CA GLN A 71 -0.48 -4.27 4.53
C GLN A 71 0.50 -4.65 3.43
N LEU A 72 0.58 -5.94 3.12
CA LEU A 72 1.38 -6.49 2.02
C LEU A 72 0.49 -7.34 1.10
N ALA A 73 0.39 -6.96 -0.16
CA ALA A 73 -0.37 -7.69 -1.17
C ALA A 73 0.57 -8.38 -2.15
N THR A 74 0.54 -9.70 -2.20
CA THR A 74 1.11 -10.52 -3.27
C THR A 74 0.14 -10.61 -4.46
N ALA A 75 0.45 -11.42 -5.46
CA ALA A 75 -0.44 -11.64 -6.62
C ALA A 75 -1.79 -12.26 -6.22
N GLY A 76 -1.81 -13.11 -5.20
CA GLY A 76 -2.99 -13.90 -4.84
C GLY A 76 -3.46 -13.74 -3.40
N HIS A 77 -2.72 -13.02 -2.55
CA HIS A 77 -3.01 -12.95 -1.11
C HIS A 77 -2.70 -11.56 -0.53
N VAL A 78 -3.42 -11.18 0.52
CA VAL A 78 -3.08 -9.97 1.28
C VAL A 78 -2.84 -10.33 2.74
N TYR A 79 -1.70 -9.85 3.25
CA TYR A 79 -1.26 -10.00 4.63
C TYR A 79 -1.42 -8.69 5.37
N LEU A 80 -2.13 -8.74 6.49
CA LEU A 80 -2.34 -7.62 7.41
C LEU A 80 -1.57 -7.90 8.70
N ILE A 81 -0.52 -7.15 8.98
CA ILE A 81 0.36 -7.37 10.13
C ILE A 81 0.06 -6.31 11.20
N GLN A 82 -0.49 -6.75 12.34
CA GLN A 82 -0.83 -5.86 13.46
C GLN A 82 0.38 -5.62 14.36
N LEU A 83 0.97 -4.42 14.27
CA LEU A 83 2.17 -4.05 15.04
C LEU A 83 1.93 -3.93 16.55
N SER A 84 0.68 -3.77 16.97
CA SER A 84 0.31 -3.79 18.39
C SER A 84 0.49 -5.17 19.04
N TRP A 85 0.48 -6.26 18.25
CA TRP A 85 0.61 -7.64 18.70
C TRP A 85 1.92 -8.27 18.28
N LEU A 86 2.42 -7.88 17.13
CA LEU A 86 3.66 -8.37 16.57
C LEU A 86 4.53 -7.15 16.25
N PRO A 87 5.39 -6.72 17.19
CA PRO A 87 6.29 -5.60 16.94
C PRO A 87 7.16 -5.83 15.71
N LEU A 88 7.49 -4.74 15.01
CA LEU A 88 8.36 -4.78 13.85
C LEU A 88 9.70 -5.40 14.24
N GLY A 89 10.19 -6.34 13.44
CA GLY A 89 11.44 -7.05 13.69
C GLY A 89 12.14 -7.46 12.40
N GLN A 90 13.26 -8.16 12.52
CA GLN A 90 14.16 -8.48 11.42
C GLN A 90 13.47 -9.16 10.23
N ALA A 91 12.52 -10.07 10.45
CA ALA A 91 11.83 -10.78 9.37
C ALA A 91 11.12 -9.82 8.41
N LEU A 92 10.37 -8.83 8.92
CA LEU A 92 9.69 -7.83 8.10
C LEU A 92 10.66 -6.79 7.55
N THR A 93 11.62 -6.32 8.35
CA THR A 93 12.57 -5.32 7.87
C THR A 93 13.48 -5.86 6.77
N SER A 94 13.76 -7.18 6.74
CA SER A 94 14.45 -7.80 5.60
C SER A 94 13.66 -7.70 4.30
N VAL A 95 12.32 -7.79 4.35
CA VAL A 95 11.46 -7.53 3.18
C VAL A 95 11.58 -6.07 2.73
N PHE A 96 11.52 -5.13 3.67
CA PHE A 96 11.57 -3.70 3.35
C PHE A 96 12.95 -3.21 2.91
N ALA A 97 14.01 -3.89 3.33
CA ALA A 97 15.39 -3.61 2.93
C ALA A 97 15.83 -4.37 1.66
N ASN A 98 14.99 -5.26 1.11
CA ASN A 98 15.34 -6.03 -0.08
C ASN A 98 15.24 -5.16 -1.36
N PRO A 99 16.37 -4.83 -2.03
CA PRO A 99 16.33 -4.03 -3.25
C PRO A 99 15.76 -4.79 -4.47
N HIS A 100 15.76 -6.12 -4.43
CA HIS A 100 15.29 -6.97 -5.53
C HIS A 100 13.78 -7.26 -5.48
N GLN A 101 13.11 -6.82 -4.43
CA GLN A 101 11.67 -6.96 -4.29
C GLN A 101 11.01 -5.57 -4.24
N ILE A 102 10.10 -5.32 -5.16
CA ILE A 102 9.41 -4.03 -5.25
C ILE A 102 8.30 -3.97 -4.18
N LYS A 103 8.24 -2.86 -3.45
CA LYS A 103 7.12 -2.48 -2.59
C LYS A 103 6.49 -1.24 -3.18
N ALA A 104 5.26 -1.37 -3.72
CA ALA A 104 4.58 -0.30 -4.44
C ALA A 104 3.37 0.23 -3.64
N GLY A 105 3.32 1.53 -3.46
CA GLY A 105 2.24 2.23 -2.74
C GLY A 105 2.21 3.71 -3.07
N VAL A 106 1.34 4.45 -2.43
CA VAL A 106 1.22 5.91 -2.58
C VAL A 106 1.66 6.58 -1.29
N GLY A 107 2.66 7.47 -1.36
CA GLY A 107 3.24 8.11 -0.17
C GLY A 107 4.18 7.20 0.63
N ILE A 108 4.53 6.05 0.10
CA ILE A 108 5.30 4.96 0.74
C ILE A 108 6.61 5.42 1.40
N GLY A 109 7.24 6.47 0.92
CA GLY A 109 8.47 6.99 1.51
C GLY A 109 8.29 7.51 2.94
N GLU A 110 7.12 8.07 3.30
CA GLU A 110 6.79 8.45 4.67
C GLU A 110 6.59 7.22 5.55
N ASP A 111 5.81 6.24 5.07
CA ASP A 111 5.55 4.99 5.78
C ASP A 111 6.85 4.26 6.13
N MET A 112 7.76 4.15 5.17
CA MET A 112 9.06 3.51 5.37
C MET A 112 9.91 4.26 6.41
N ARG A 113 9.87 5.60 6.44
CA ARG A 113 10.56 6.38 7.48
C ARG A 113 9.96 6.16 8.87
N GLU A 114 8.65 6.11 8.97
CA GLU A 114 7.97 5.85 10.25
C GLU A 114 8.23 4.42 10.75
N LEU A 115 8.25 3.42 9.85
CA LEU A 115 8.62 2.05 10.21
C LEU A 115 10.09 1.95 10.65
N ALA A 116 11.02 2.65 10.00
CA ALA A 116 12.43 2.65 10.38
C ALA A 116 12.70 3.27 11.76
N LYS A 117 11.78 4.10 12.28
CA LYS A 117 11.83 4.57 13.67
C LYS A 117 11.44 3.50 14.69
N LEU A 118 10.60 2.52 14.29
CA LEU A 118 10.19 1.42 15.17
C LEU A 118 11.26 0.34 15.26
N TYR A 119 11.92 0.05 14.15
CA TYR A 119 13.03 -0.89 14.09
C TYR A 119 13.99 -0.44 12.97
N PRO A 120 15.27 -0.17 13.25
CA PRO A 120 16.20 0.40 12.26
C PRO A 120 16.43 -0.52 11.06
N PHE A 121 16.25 0.00 9.86
CA PHE A 121 16.62 -0.61 8.57
C PHE A 121 16.81 0.46 7.51
N THR A 122 17.46 0.13 6.42
CA THR A 122 17.57 1.00 5.24
C THR A 122 16.53 0.57 4.21
N PRO A 123 15.48 1.38 3.94
CA PRO A 123 14.47 1.05 2.96
C PRO A 123 15.06 0.92 1.55
N ALA A 124 14.70 -0.15 0.83
CA ALA A 124 15.11 -0.37 -0.55
C ALA A 124 13.96 -0.96 -1.38
N GLY A 125 14.01 -0.87 -2.70
CA GLY A 125 13.02 -1.43 -3.61
C GLY A 125 11.61 -0.83 -3.43
N HIS A 126 11.44 0.34 -2.83
CA HIS A 126 10.14 0.97 -2.67
C HIS A 126 9.84 1.95 -3.82
N VAL A 127 8.61 1.93 -4.31
CA VAL A 127 8.15 2.71 -5.46
C VAL A 127 6.91 3.52 -5.09
N ASP A 128 7.02 4.84 -5.11
CA ASP A 128 5.91 5.76 -4.86
C ASP A 128 5.15 6.05 -6.15
N LEU A 129 3.95 5.51 -6.26
CA LEU A 129 3.08 5.66 -7.42
C LEU A 129 2.57 7.10 -7.60
N GLY A 130 2.44 7.86 -6.53
CA GLY A 130 2.09 9.28 -6.59
C GLY A 130 3.22 10.11 -7.19
N ARG A 131 4.49 9.76 -6.89
CA ARG A 131 5.68 10.39 -7.47
C ARG A 131 5.79 10.07 -8.97
N ILE A 132 5.58 8.82 -9.37
CA ILE A 132 5.55 8.42 -10.78
C ILE A 132 4.46 9.19 -11.53
N ALA A 133 3.26 9.23 -10.99
CA ALA A 133 2.16 10.00 -11.59
C ALA A 133 2.54 11.47 -11.80
N TYR A 134 3.21 12.10 -10.81
CA TYR A 134 3.71 13.46 -10.92
C TYR A 134 4.72 13.64 -12.05
N GLN A 135 5.71 12.75 -12.16
CA GLN A 135 6.75 12.78 -13.20
C GLN A 135 6.15 12.71 -14.62
N HIS A 136 5.08 11.95 -14.79
CA HIS A 136 4.38 11.79 -16.07
C HIS A 136 3.22 12.78 -16.29
N LYS A 137 3.15 13.84 -15.47
CA LYS A 137 2.12 14.91 -15.56
C LYS A 137 0.69 14.38 -15.36
N ILE A 138 0.54 13.30 -14.61
CA ILE A 138 -0.76 12.79 -14.19
C ILE A 138 -1.18 13.58 -12.95
N TRP A 139 -2.31 14.29 -13.02
CA TRP A 139 -2.76 15.20 -11.95
C TRP A 139 -3.19 14.49 -10.67
N SER A 140 -3.65 13.25 -10.79
CA SER A 140 -4.07 12.42 -9.67
C SER A 140 -2.86 11.77 -9.00
N ARG A 141 -2.67 11.98 -7.70
CA ARG A 141 -1.51 11.46 -6.96
C ARG A 141 -1.88 10.55 -5.80
N GLY A 142 -3.11 10.62 -5.31
CA GLY A 142 -3.61 9.75 -4.24
C GLY A 142 -4.11 8.42 -4.77
N LEU A 143 -4.14 7.39 -3.93
CA LEU A 143 -4.51 6.03 -4.30
C LEU A 143 -5.89 5.97 -4.98
N ARG A 144 -6.92 6.58 -4.37
CA ARG A 144 -8.29 6.57 -4.89
C ARG A 144 -8.45 7.29 -6.23
N PRO A 145 -7.94 8.53 -6.45
CA PRO A 145 -8.00 9.16 -7.76
C PRO A 145 -7.12 8.47 -8.81
N LEU A 146 -6.00 7.84 -8.46
CA LEU A 146 -5.23 7.00 -9.38
C LEU A 146 -6.05 5.77 -9.80
N THR A 147 -6.72 5.10 -8.86
CA THR A 147 -7.63 4.00 -9.16
C THR A 147 -8.70 4.42 -10.15
N ALA A 148 -9.31 5.58 -9.95
CA ALA A 148 -10.32 6.13 -10.85
C ALA A 148 -9.78 6.39 -12.26
N ASN A 149 -8.60 6.98 -12.37
CA ASN A 149 -7.98 7.27 -13.66
C ASN A 149 -7.58 6.02 -14.43
N PHE A 150 -6.92 5.05 -13.75
CA PHE A 150 -6.33 3.90 -14.42
C PHE A 150 -7.33 2.75 -14.66
N PHE A 151 -8.32 2.60 -13.78
CA PHE A 151 -9.24 1.45 -13.82
C PHE A 151 -10.70 1.82 -14.02
N ARG A 152 -11.06 3.11 -14.01
CA ARG A 152 -12.45 3.56 -14.04
C ARG A 152 -13.27 2.93 -12.90
N GLN A 153 -12.67 2.76 -11.76
CA GLN A 153 -13.21 2.21 -10.52
C GLN A 153 -12.87 3.13 -9.35
N ARG A 154 -13.58 3.02 -8.25
CA ARG A 154 -13.25 3.73 -7.02
C ARG A 154 -13.10 2.76 -5.86
N ILE A 155 -12.21 3.09 -4.93
CA ILE A 155 -12.09 2.43 -3.63
C ILE A 155 -12.86 3.22 -2.55
N SER A 156 -13.21 2.54 -1.46
CA SER A 156 -13.90 3.14 -0.33
C SER A 156 -12.98 4.11 0.44
N LYS A 157 -13.57 5.08 1.13
CA LYS A 157 -12.90 5.89 2.17
C LYS A 157 -13.42 5.56 3.58
N GLY A 158 -14.32 4.60 3.69
CA GLY A 158 -15.13 4.41 4.90
C GLY A 158 -14.35 4.08 6.16
N SER A 159 -13.20 3.42 6.07
CA SER A 159 -12.39 3.00 7.23
C SER A 159 -11.11 3.81 7.40
N GLN A 160 -10.85 4.83 6.58
CA GLN A 160 -9.62 5.63 6.60
C GLN A 160 -9.28 6.22 7.98
N CYS A 161 -10.28 6.66 8.73
CA CYS A 161 -10.09 7.24 10.06
C CYS A 161 -10.46 6.26 11.18
N SER A 162 -10.37 4.96 10.95
CA SER A 162 -10.66 3.93 11.93
C SER A 162 -9.56 3.82 13.01
N ASN A 163 -9.88 3.27 14.15
CA ASN A 163 -8.89 2.92 15.15
C ASN A 163 -8.20 1.60 14.78
N TRP A 164 -7.04 1.70 14.14
CA TRP A 164 -6.25 0.56 13.67
C TRP A 164 -5.44 -0.15 14.79
N SER A 165 -5.43 0.42 16.00
CA SER A 165 -4.80 -0.21 17.18
C SER A 165 -5.75 -1.12 17.97
N LEU A 166 -6.98 -1.32 17.49
CA LEU A 166 -7.92 -2.25 18.12
C LEU A 166 -7.39 -3.68 18.05
N ARG A 167 -7.72 -4.49 19.08
CA ARG A 167 -7.38 -5.90 19.13
C ARG A 167 -7.99 -6.64 17.95
N ASP A 168 -9.27 -6.45 17.75
CA ASP A 168 -10.02 -7.14 16.70
C ASP A 168 -10.46 -6.11 15.66
N LEU A 169 -9.93 -6.26 14.47
CA LEU A 169 -10.35 -5.47 13.31
C LEU A 169 -11.66 -6.05 12.77
N SER A 170 -12.60 -5.18 12.45
CA SER A 170 -13.82 -5.59 11.74
C SER A 170 -13.49 -6.05 10.33
N GLU A 171 -14.37 -6.88 9.75
CA GLU A 171 -14.27 -7.30 8.35
C GLU A 171 -14.14 -6.10 7.40
N LYS A 172 -14.91 -5.03 7.64
CA LYS A 172 -14.84 -3.79 6.84
C LYS A 172 -13.46 -3.13 6.92
N GLN A 173 -12.79 -3.15 8.08
CA GLN A 173 -11.43 -2.64 8.22
C GLN A 173 -10.45 -3.54 7.46
N MET A 174 -10.54 -4.85 7.62
CA MET A 174 -9.66 -5.80 6.93
C MET A 174 -9.78 -5.69 5.40
N VAL A 175 -11.02 -5.66 4.88
CA VAL A 175 -11.25 -5.48 3.43
C VAL A 175 -10.75 -4.13 2.94
N TYR A 176 -10.95 -3.05 3.71
CA TYR A 176 -10.44 -1.73 3.39
C TYR A 176 -8.91 -1.75 3.26
N ALA A 177 -8.20 -2.18 4.29
CA ALA A 177 -6.73 -2.24 4.32
C ALA A 177 -6.15 -3.16 3.23
N ALA A 178 -6.78 -4.33 3.03
CA ALA A 178 -6.40 -5.24 1.96
C ALA A 178 -6.58 -4.62 0.56
N THR A 179 -7.66 -3.84 0.38
CA THR A 179 -7.93 -3.15 -0.90
C THR A 179 -6.85 -2.12 -1.22
N ASP A 180 -6.40 -1.35 -0.24
CA ASP A 180 -5.42 -0.29 -0.45
C ASP A 180 -4.07 -0.88 -0.91
N ALA A 181 -3.56 -1.91 -0.24
CA ALA A 181 -2.33 -2.59 -0.69
C ALA A 181 -2.50 -3.29 -2.05
N TRP A 182 -3.61 -4.01 -2.25
CA TRP A 182 -3.88 -4.69 -3.52
C TRP A 182 -3.96 -3.72 -4.70
N ILE A 183 -4.64 -2.58 -4.53
CA ILE A 183 -4.72 -1.53 -5.56
C ILE A 183 -3.33 -0.93 -5.81
N GLY A 184 -2.51 -0.74 -4.78
CA GLY A 184 -1.12 -0.32 -4.93
C GLY A 184 -0.36 -1.23 -5.90
N ARG A 185 -0.44 -2.55 -5.69
CA ARG A 185 0.17 -3.54 -6.59
C ARG A 185 -0.40 -3.46 -8.01
N ARG A 186 -1.72 -3.42 -8.16
CA ARG A 186 -2.38 -3.32 -9.47
C ARG A 186 -1.98 -2.06 -10.24
N LEU A 187 -1.91 -0.93 -9.57
CA LEU A 187 -1.47 0.34 -10.18
C LEU A 187 -0.02 0.25 -10.66
N PHE A 188 0.87 -0.31 -9.84
CA PHE A 188 2.26 -0.52 -10.23
C PHE A 188 2.34 -1.37 -11.51
N MET A 189 1.67 -2.53 -11.54
CA MET A 189 1.66 -3.41 -12.70
C MET A 189 1.13 -2.68 -13.95
N LYS A 190 0.03 -1.93 -13.80
CA LYS A 190 -0.54 -1.13 -14.89
C LYS A 190 0.39 -0.02 -15.37
N MET A 191 1.03 0.70 -14.45
CA MET A 191 1.99 1.75 -14.81
C MET A 191 3.24 1.18 -15.49
N ARG A 192 3.72 0.01 -15.05
CA ARG A 192 4.81 -0.71 -15.70
C ARG A 192 4.45 -1.13 -17.12
N ASP A 193 3.27 -1.72 -17.32
CA ASP A 193 2.80 -2.16 -18.65
C ASP A 193 2.60 -0.97 -19.61
N LEU A 194 2.40 0.23 -19.07
CA LEU A 194 2.33 1.48 -19.83
C LEU A 194 3.70 2.13 -20.06
N GLY A 195 4.78 1.55 -19.55
CA GLY A 195 6.14 2.12 -19.65
C GLY A 195 6.34 3.38 -18.80
N LEU A 196 5.54 3.57 -17.73
CA LEU A 196 5.67 4.70 -16.82
C LEU A 196 6.66 4.44 -15.68
N VAL A 197 7.02 3.19 -15.48
CA VAL A 197 8.01 2.75 -14.49
C VAL A 197 9.14 2.09 -15.25
N ASP A 198 10.33 2.63 -15.14
CA ASP A 198 11.52 1.99 -15.67
C ASP A 198 11.75 0.68 -14.90
N THR A 199 11.87 -0.42 -15.62
CA THR A 199 11.93 -1.79 -15.06
C THR A 199 13.22 -2.02 -14.25
N LEU A 200 14.15 -1.07 -14.21
CA LEU A 200 15.47 -1.22 -13.63
C LEU A 200 16.03 0.06 -12.95
N ALA A 201 15.27 1.09 -12.76
CA ALA A 201 15.75 2.26 -12.01
C ALA A 201 15.71 1.98 -10.49
N GLN A 202 16.56 1.07 -10.05
CA GLN A 202 17.08 1.09 -8.69
C GLN A 202 18.17 2.16 -8.69
N GLU A 203 17.82 3.40 -8.40
CA GLU A 203 18.83 4.35 -7.95
C GLU A 203 19.18 4.04 -6.50
N PRO A 204 20.51 4.10 -6.18
CA PRO A 204 21.06 3.78 -4.87
C PRO A 204 20.58 4.72 -3.76
#